data_f025bff95c38b852cd074b37b6bbcf03
#
_entry.id   f025bff95c38b852cd074b37b6bbcf03
#
_cell.length_a   1.000
_cell.length_b   1.000
_cell.length_c   1.000
_cell.angle_alpha   90.00
_cell.angle_beta   90.00
_cell.angle_gamma   90.00
#
_symmetry.space_group_name_H-M   'P 1'
#
loop_
_entity.id
_entity.type
_entity.pdbx_description
1 polymer ?
#
loop_
_entity_poly.entity_id
_entity_poly.type
_entity_poly.pdbx_seq_one_letter_code
_entity_poly.pdbx_strand_id
1 'polypeptide(L)'
;MKVWRSIEEAAGAGDRSVVAVGVFDGIHIGHRAIISRAVEHARKREGASVVLTFDPHPRCVLSECRTPRILTSLDEKLGILARLGLDAVLVLPFDRELASLSAEEFVRIALADALRADRVVVGYDFRLGRGREGDGEALRELGRRHGFETDLVEASRVDGKPVKSTWIRDEIERGEVGQAAELLRRYHSLCGVIESGEGRGRTLGWPTANVSALEEGKLKPALGVYAGLAEIGGDLHPAAVNVGVRPTFSEGAEPSVEAHLIGVEGNFRGRRTVVHFLSRIRDERAFSSARELAERIGEDVRRAMEKVRGAEKNFIFTGRAASGTFLRNGESTCGRGKV
;
A
#
# COMPACT_ATOMS: atom_id res chain seq x y z
N MET A 1 12.19 -12.01 -7.17
CA MET A 1 12.15 -11.75 -5.71
C MET A 1 11.53 -12.95 -5.03
N LYS A 2 12.25 -13.58 -4.09
CA LYS A 2 11.71 -14.65 -3.24
C LYS A 2 10.86 -14.06 -2.11
N VAL A 3 9.86 -14.80 -1.63
CA VAL A 3 9.05 -14.40 -0.47
C VAL A 3 9.08 -15.52 0.54
N TRP A 4 9.62 -15.25 1.73
CA TRP A 4 9.62 -16.15 2.87
C TRP A 4 8.57 -15.70 3.89
N ARG A 5 7.90 -16.65 4.52
CA ARG A 5 6.83 -16.36 5.50
C ARG A 5 7.16 -16.82 6.91
N SER A 6 8.33 -17.43 7.08
CA SER A 6 8.84 -17.82 8.41
C SER A 6 10.37 -17.67 8.45
N ILE A 7 10.90 -17.71 9.65
CA ILE A 7 12.35 -17.66 9.93
C ILE A 7 13.02 -18.89 9.33
N GLU A 8 12.38 -20.06 9.40
CA GLU A 8 12.90 -21.34 8.90
C GLU A 8 13.02 -21.31 7.36
N GLU A 9 12.05 -20.73 6.67
CA GLU A 9 12.12 -20.55 5.21
C GLU A 9 13.29 -19.63 4.80
N ALA A 10 13.62 -18.66 5.62
CA ALA A 10 14.69 -17.71 5.38
C ALA A 10 16.08 -18.26 5.74
N ALA A 11 16.18 -19.25 6.63
CA ALA A 11 17.44 -19.80 7.11
C ALA A 11 18.32 -20.47 6.03
N GLY A 12 17.78 -20.67 4.82
CA GLY A 12 18.55 -21.15 3.64
C GLY A 12 18.92 -20.05 2.62
N ALA A 13 18.83 -18.80 2.99
CA ALA A 13 18.87 -17.65 2.07
C ALA A 13 20.25 -17.34 1.44
N GLY A 14 21.32 -17.99 1.89
CA GLY A 14 22.71 -17.74 1.45
C GLY A 14 23.60 -17.31 2.60
N ASP A 15 24.88 -17.07 2.30
CA ASP A 15 25.89 -16.83 3.33
C ASP A 15 26.01 -15.36 3.79
N ARG A 16 25.42 -14.42 3.04
CA ARG A 16 25.49 -12.98 3.34
C ARG A 16 24.25 -12.26 2.84
N SER A 17 23.64 -11.43 3.69
CA SER A 17 22.55 -10.57 3.27
C SER A 17 22.72 -9.13 3.77
N VAL A 18 22.15 -8.19 3.02
CA VAL A 18 21.91 -6.82 3.46
C VAL A 18 20.40 -6.66 3.70
N VAL A 19 20.03 -6.40 4.94
CA VAL A 19 18.64 -6.46 5.39
C VAL A 19 18.10 -5.07 5.67
N ALA A 20 17.06 -4.66 4.94
CA ALA A 20 16.25 -3.49 5.31
C ALA A 20 15.11 -3.94 6.24
N VAL A 21 15.04 -3.37 7.46
CA VAL A 21 14.04 -3.75 8.46
C VAL A 21 13.02 -2.64 8.66
N GLY A 22 11.74 -2.98 8.57
CA GLY A 22 10.67 -2.02 8.81
C GLY A 22 9.27 -2.56 8.49
N VAL A 23 8.24 -1.86 8.97
CA VAL A 23 6.84 -2.16 8.64
C VAL A 23 6.54 -1.84 7.17
N PHE A 24 7.20 -0.82 6.64
CA PHE A 24 7.10 -0.37 5.24
C PHE A 24 5.65 -0.17 4.76
N ASP A 25 4.79 0.34 5.65
CA ASP A 25 3.43 0.69 5.25
C ASP A 25 3.44 1.95 4.39
N GLY A 26 2.91 1.81 3.17
CA GLY A 26 2.93 2.85 2.14
C GLY A 26 4.15 2.82 1.23
N ILE A 27 5.28 2.25 1.59
CA ILE A 27 6.56 2.29 0.83
C ILE A 27 6.80 3.69 0.22
N HIS A 28 6.67 4.72 1.07
CA HIS A 28 6.87 6.13 0.70
C HIS A 28 8.34 6.45 0.43
N ILE A 29 8.66 7.68 0.02
CA ILE A 29 10.02 8.10 -0.35
C ILE A 29 11.07 7.78 0.72
N GLY A 30 10.74 7.91 2.02
CA GLY A 30 11.65 7.52 3.12
C GLY A 30 11.90 6.01 3.17
N HIS A 31 10.87 5.20 3.01
CA HIS A 31 11.00 3.75 2.92
C HIS A 31 11.81 3.32 1.69
N ARG A 32 11.57 3.97 0.54
CA ARG A 32 12.34 3.72 -0.68
C ARG A 32 13.83 4.02 -0.51
N ALA A 33 14.18 5.09 0.21
CA ALA A 33 15.57 5.41 0.50
C ALA A 33 16.27 4.30 1.30
N ILE A 34 15.60 3.75 2.32
CA ILE A 34 16.11 2.62 3.12
C ILE A 34 16.31 1.38 2.25
N ILE A 35 15.28 1.03 1.45
CA ILE A 35 15.31 -0.15 0.59
C ILE A 35 16.38 -0.02 -0.51
N SER A 36 16.46 1.13 -1.18
CA SER A 36 17.48 1.38 -2.20
C SER A 36 18.91 1.30 -1.63
N ARG A 37 19.12 1.81 -0.41
CA ARG A 37 20.40 1.71 0.28
C ARG A 37 20.78 0.25 0.55
N ALA A 38 19.81 -0.59 0.95
CA ALA A 38 20.05 -2.02 1.15
C ALA A 38 20.41 -2.72 -0.17
N VAL A 39 19.70 -2.43 -1.26
CA VAL A 39 20.02 -2.98 -2.59
C VAL A 39 21.40 -2.54 -3.08
N GLU A 40 21.77 -1.27 -2.89
CA GLU A 40 23.10 -0.75 -3.26
C GLU A 40 24.21 -1.45 -2.49
N HIS A 41 24.05 -1.62 -1.17
CA HIS A 41 25.04 -2.31 -0.35
C HIS A 41 25.16 -3.80 -0.71
N ALA A 42 24.05 -4.48 -0.95
CA ALA A 42 24.05 -5.88 -1.36
C ALA A 42 24.81 -6.08 -2.68
N ARG A 43 24.56 -5.23 -3.68
CA ARG A 43 25.27 -5.29 -4.96
C ARG A 43 26.78 -5.08 -4.84
N LYS A 44 27.21 -4.14 -3.96
CA LYS A 44 28.65 -3.88 -3.74
C LYS A 44 29.39 -5.02 -3.02
N ARG A 45 28.65 -5.86 -2.30
CA ARG A 45 29.19 -6.94 -1.46
C ARG A 45 28.92 -8.34 -2.00
N GLU A 46 28.29 -8.42 -3.18
CA GLU A 46 27.87 -9.69 -3.82
C GLU A 46 26.96 -10.53 -2.90
N GLY A 47 26.17 -9.84 -2.05
CA GLY A 47 25.23 -10.44 -1.11
C GLY A 47 23.77 -10.27 -1.56
N ALA A 48 22.86 -10.97 -0.90
CA ALA A 48 21.42 -10.85 -1.16
C ALA A 48 20.83 -9.58 -0.52
N SER A 49 20.02 -8.83 -1.26
CA SER A 49 19.21 -7.73 -0.74
C SER A 49 17.87 -8.25 -0.22
N VAL A 50 17.61 -8.04 1.08
CA VAL A 50 16.43 -8.57 1.76
C VAL A 50 15.66 -7.46 2.44
N VAL A 51 14.34 -7.47 2.34
CA VAL A 51 13.44 -6.71 3.22
C VAL A 51 12.89 -7.64 4.28
N LEU A 52 13.00 -7.27 5.55
CA LEU A 52 12.26 -7.88 6.65
C LEU A 52 11.09 -6.97 7.01
N THR A 53 9.87 -7.48 6.90
CA THR A 53 8.63 -6.77 7.21
C THR A 53 7.65 -7.69 7.95
N PHE A 54 6.50 -7.16 8.33
CA PHE A 54 5.55 -7.82 9.21
C PHE A 54 4.14 -7.83 8.61
N ASP A 55 3.41 -8.92 8.87
CA ASP A 55 1.98 -9.04 8.57
C ASP A 55 1.31 -9.94 9.62
N PRO A 56 0.21 -9.48 10.28
CA PRO A 56 -0.43 -8.18 10.12
C PRO A 56 0.44 -7.01 10.59
N HIS A 57 -0.01 -5.79 10.30
CA HIS A 57 0.69 -4.58 10.74
C HIS A 57 0.81 -4.57 12.28
N PRO A 58 2.00 -4.30 12.88
CA PRO A 58 2.22 -4.40 14.33
C PRO A 58 1.18 -3.66 15.19
N ARG A 59 0.66 -2.54 14.72
CA ARG A 59 -0.40 -1.81 15.43
C ARG A 59 -1.71 -2.60 15.54
N CYS A 60 -1.99 -3.53 14.62
CA CYS A 60 -3.19 -4.38 14.70
C CYS A 60 -3.16 -5.32 15.90
N VAL A 61 -1.96 -5.70 16.35
CA VAL A 61 -1.76 -6.65 17.45
C VAL A 61 -1.51 -5.92 18.78
N LEU A 62 -0.80 -4.78 18.73
CA LEU A 62 -0.36 -4.05 19.91
C LEU A 62 -1.37 -3.04 20.44
N SER A 63 -2.30 -2.55 19.61
CA SER A 63 -3.33 -1.61 20.05
C SER A 63 -4.64 -2.34 20.35
N GLU A 64 -5.27 -2.05 21.48
CA GLU A 64 -6.63 -2.49 21.80
C GLU A 64 -7.68 -1.77 20.92
N CYS A 65 -7.27 -0.75 20.18
CA CYS A 65 -8.11 0.06 19.31
C CYS A 65 -8.06 -0.45 17.86
N ARG A 66 -9.23 -0.39 17.25
CA ARG A 66 -9.57 -0.66 15.83
C ARG A 66 -8.37 -0.74 14.88
N THR A 67 -8.37 -1.74 14.02
CA THR A 67 -7.41 -2.02 12.95
C THR A 67 -6.86 -0.72 12.35
N PRO A 68 -5.54 -0.47 12.41
CA PRO A 68 -4.98 0.72 11.80
C PRO A 68 -5.27 0.68 10.31
N ARG A 69 -5.75 1.80 9.78
CA ARG A 69 -6.00 1.94 8.34
C ARG A 69 -4.67 1.89 7.61
N ILE A 70 -4.41 0.78 6.93
CA ILE A 70 -3.15 0.53 6.22
C ILE A 70 -3.12 1.28 4.88
N LEU A 71 -1.93 1.74 4.50
CA LEU A 71 -1.68 2.40 3.21
C LEU A 71 -1.46 1.40 2.08
N THR A 72 -0.92 0.23 2.41
CA THR A 72 -0.66 -0.85 1.46
C THR A 72 -1.07 -2.18 2.05
N SER A 73 -1.84 -2.97 1.29
CA SER A 73 -2.02 -4.38 1.61
C SER A 73 -0.72 -5.16 1.44
N LEU A 74 -0.68 -6.40 1.93
CA LEU A 74 0.51 -7.24 1.77
C LEU A 74 0.81 -7.51 0.29
N ASP A 75 -0.20 -7.85 -0.51
CA ASP A 75 -0.01 -8.13 -1.94
C ASP A 75 0.50 -6.90 -2.70
N GLU A 76 -0.07 -5.73 -2.43
CA GLU A 76 0.40 -4.45 -2.99
C GLU A 76 1.85 -4.15 -2.56
N LYS A 77 2.17 -4.36 -1.27
CA LYS A 77 3.51 -4.18 -0.73
C LYS A 77 4.52 -5.07 -1.45
N LEU A 78 4.23 -6.36 -1.59
CA LEU A 78 5.09 -7.33 -2.29
C LEU A 78 5.27 -6.95 -3.77
N GLY A 79 4.20 -6.53 -4.44
CA GLY A 79 4.26 -6.04 -5.81
C GLY A 79 5.14 -4.80 -5.99
N ILE A 80 5.13 -3.86 -5.04
CA ILE A 80 5.99 -2.67 -5.06
C ILE A 80 7.44 -3.07 -4.77
N LEU A 81 7.69 -3.91 -3.76
CA LEU A 81 9.03 -4.37 -3.38
C LEU A 81 9.72 -5.13 -4.52
N ALA A 82 8.99 -5.98 -5.25
CA ALA A 82 9.51 -6.70 -6.40
C ALA A 82 10.10 -5.76 -7.48
N ARG A 83 9.50 -4.57 -7.65
CA ARG A 83 9.98 -3.57 -8.62
C ARG A 83 11.18 -2.75 -8.14
N LEU A 84 11.50 -2.79 -6.86
CA LEU A 84 12.66 -2.08 -6.30
C LEU A 84 13.96 -2.87 -6.42
N GLY A 85 13.93 -4.05 -7.06
CA GLY A 85 15.13 -4.82 -7.37
C GLY A 85 15.69 -5.61 -6.19
N LEU A 86 14.84 -5.95 -5.22
CA LEU A 86 15.18 -6.83 -4.10
C LEU A 86 15.27 -8.29 -4.53
N ASP A 87 16.16 -9.05 -3.89
CA ASP A 87 16.29 -10.48 -4.10
C ASP A 87 15.25 -11.27 -3.32
N ALA A 88 14.95 -10.82 -2.08
CA ALA A 88 13.98 -11.48 -1.23
C ALA A 88 13.25 -10.55 -0.26
N VAL A 89 12.12 -11.04 0.26
CA VAL A 89 11.36 -10.43 1.36
C VAL A 89 11.04 -11.51 2.37
N LEU A 90 11.36 -11.24 3.64
CA LEU A 90 10.88 -12.01 4.78
C LEU A 90 9.69 -11.28 5.39
N VAL A 91 8.51 -11.89 5.30
CA VAL A 91 7.28 -11.41 5.94
C VAL A 91 7.05 -12.22 7.21
N LEU A 92 7.36 -11.65 8.35
CA LEU A 92 7.14 -12.32 9.63
C LEU A 92 5.69 -12.13 10.11
N PRO A 93 5.00 -13.20 10.50
CA PRO A 93 3.75 -13.09 11.24
C PRO A 93 3.99 -12.26 12.51
N PHE A 94 3.29 -11.12 12.61
CA PHE A 94 3.40 -10.28 13.81
C PHE A 94 2.29 -10.67 14.79
N ASP A 95 2.67 -11.36 15.84
CA ASP A 95 1.81 -11.81 16.91
C ASP A 95 2.34 -11.37 18.28
N ARG A 96 1.69 -11.82 19.36
CA ARG A 96 2.11 -11.48 20.73
C ARG A 96 3.42 -12.15 21.12
N GLU A 97 3.76 -13.30 20.54
CA GLU A 97 5.00 -14.02 20.78
C GLU A 97 6.17 -13.21 20.20
N LEU A 98 6.12 -12.86 18.91
CA LEU A 98 7.12 -12.01 18.28
C LEU A 98 7.23 -10.64 18.97
N ALA A 99 6.11 -10.05 19.38
CA ALA A 99 6.08 -8.76 20.09
C ALA A 99 6.69 -8.82 21.50
N SER A 100 6.79 -10.00 22.10
CA SER A 100 7.37 -10.21 23.45
C SER A 100 8.89 -10.37 23.44
N LEU A 101 9.49 -10.61 22.28
CA LEU A 101 10.95 -10.76 22.16
C LEU A 101 11.68 -9.47 22.54
N SER A 102 12.75 -9.59 23.29
CA SER A 102 13.69 -8.49 23.50
C SER A 102 14.36 -8.09 22.17
N ALA A 103 14.95 -6.90 22.14
CA ALA A 103 15.71 -6.43 21.00
C ALA A 103 16.84 -7.41 20.61
N GLU A 104 17.53 -7.96 21.62
CA GLU A 104 18.62 -8.91 21.40
C GLU A 104 18.15 -10.26 20.87
N GLU A 105 17.05 -10.82 21.42
CA GLU A 105 16.47 -12.07 20.91
C GLU A 105 16.02 -11.94 19.45
N PHE A 106 15.31 -10.85 19.12
CA PHE A 106 14.90 -10.60 17.75
C PHE A 106 16.09 -10.47 16.80
N VAL A 107 17.13 -9.70 17.16
CA VAL A 107 18.34 -9.52 16.37
C VAL A 107 19.04 -10.85 16.16
N ARG A 108 19.23 -11.64 17.21
CA ARG A 108 19.89 -12.94 17.10
C ARG A 108 19.11 -13.88 16.19
N ILE A 109 17.83 -14.09 16.43
CA ILE A 109 17.03 -15.10 15.73
C ILE A 109 16.79 -14.71 14.27
N ALA A 110 16.34 -13.46 14.01
CA ALA A 110 15.90 -13.06 12.68
C ALA A 110 17.04 -12.51 11.80
N LEU A 111 17.94 -11.72 12.38
CA LEU A 111 18.96 -11.02 11.59
C LEU A 111 20.26 -11.83 11.51
N ALA A 112 20.78 -12.30 12.65
CA ALA A 112 22.06 -13.00 12.67
C ALA A 112 21.91 -14.46 12.22
N ASP A 113 21.06 -15.24 12.86
CA ASP A 113 20.98 -16.68 12.64
C ASP A 113 20.26 -17.02 11.32
N ALA A 114 19.05 -16.44 11.09
CA ALA A 114 18.25 -16.79 9.92
C ALA A 114 18.71 -16.08 8.63
N LEU A 115 18.84 -14.75 8.67
CA LEU A 115 19.18 -13.96 7.50
C LEU A 115 20.70 -13.80 7.29
N ARG A 116 21.54 -14.20 8.24
CA ARG A 116 22.99 -14.03 8.20
C ARG A 116 23.39 -12.64 7.72
N ALA A 117 22.77 -11.64 8.37
CA ALA A 117 22.95 -10.26 8.00
C ALA A 117 24.43 -9.84 8.13
N ASP A 118 24.99 -9.29 7.06
CA ASP A 118 26.28 -8.61 7.06
C ASP A 118 26.10 -7.11 7.30
N ARG A 119 24.94 -6.59 6.92
CA ARG A 119 24.51 -5.21 7.16
C ARG A 119 23.00 -5.11 7.36
N VAL A 120 22.60 -4.29 8.31
CA VAL A 120 21.18 -3.96 8.56
C VAL A 120 20.96 -2.47 8.29
N VAL A 121 20.00 -2.15 7.46
CA VAL A 121 19.64 -0.78 7.05
C VAL A 121 18.27 -0.42 7.64
N VAL A 122 18.21 0.65 8.43
CA VAL A 122 16.98 1.10 9.08
C VAL A 122 16.83 2.62 9.01
N GLY A 123 15.63 3.11 9.25
CA GLY A 123 15.39 4.56 9.31
C GLY A 123 15.82 5.18 10.65
N TYR A 124 15.99 6.48 10.64
CA TYR A 124 16.41 7.28 11.82
C TYR A 124 15.51 7.13 13.05
N ASP A 125 14.23 6.82 12.89
CA ASP A 125 13.24 6.65 13.95
C ASP A 125 12.90 5.19 14.24
N PHE A 126 13.79 4.28 13.82
CA PHE A 126 13.64 2.84 14.01
C PHE A 126 13.55 2.46 15.48
N ARG A 127 12.67 1.50 15.78
CA ARG A 127 12.53 0.88 17.09
C ARG A 127 12.26 -0.59 16.95
N LEU A 128 12.84 -1.41 17.84
CA LEU A 128 12.65 -2.87 17.87
C LEU A 128 12.55 -3.39 19.31
N GLY A 129 12.15 -4.64 19.42
CA GLY A 129 12.03 -5.35 20.70
C GLY A 129 10.77 -4.98 21.49
N ARG A 130 10.56 -5.73 22.55
CA ARG A 130 9.43 -5.56 23.46
C ARG A 130 9.36 -4.11 23.96
N GLY A 131 8.18 -3.52 23.90
CA GLY A 131 7.99 -2.15 24.34
C GLY A 131 8.76 -1.09 23.54
N ARG A 132 9.33 -1.45 22.38
CA ARG A 132 10.19 -0.57 21.56
C ARG A 132 11.50 -0.15 22.27
N GLU A 133 12.04 -1.03 23.09
CA GLU A 133 13.20 -0.77 23.96
C GLU A 133 14.48 -0.46 23.17
N GLY A 134 14.66 -1.08 21.99
CA GLY A 134 15.81 -0.88 21.13
C GLY A 134 15.61 0.25 20.12
N ASP A 135 16.63 1.08 19.94
CA ASP A 135 16.70 2.09 18.88
C ASP A 135 17.88 1.84 17.91
N GLY A 136 18.22 2.82 17.07
CA GLY A 136 19.31 2.70 16.13
C GLY A 136 20.70 2.49 16.77
N GLU A 137 20.95 3.10 17.92
CA GLU A 137 22.21 2.92 18.67
C GLU A 137 22.28 1.54 19.32
N ALA A 138 21.18 1.10 19.94
CA ALA A 138 21.09 -0.26 20.47
C ALA A 138 21.27 -1.30 19.36
N LEU A 139 20.72 -1.07 18.17
CA LEU A 139 20.93 -1.95 17.02
C LEU A 139 22.39 -1.97 16.56
N ARG A 140 23.10 -0.84 16.61
CA ARG A 140 24.55 -0.80 16.29
C ARG A 140 25.38 -1.62 17.28
N GLU A 141 25.05 -1.51 18.57
CA GLU A 141 25.72 -2.28 19.61
C GLU A 141 25.46 -3.78 19.45
N LEU A 142 24.21 -4.16 19.21
CA LEU A 142 23.82 -5.53 18.93
C LEU A 142 24.50 -6.03 17.64
N GLY A 143 24.57 -5.20 16.61
CA GLY A 143 25.27 -5.53 15.36
C GLY A 143 26.74 -5.87 15.56
N ARG A 144 27.45 -5.08 16.37
CA ARG A 144 28.86 -5.38 16.71
C ARG A 144 29.02 -6.72 17.43
N ARG A 145 28.08 -7.06 18.33
CA ARG A 145 28.10 -8.34 19.06
C ARG A 145 27.76 -9.54 18.18
N HIS A 146 26.86 -9.36 17.21
CA HIS A 146 26.39 -10.42 16.32
C HIS A 146 27.06 -10.42 14.92
N GLY A 147 28.06 -9.55 14.69
CA GLY A 147 28.89 -9.58 13.49
C GLY A 147 28.33 -8.87 12.26
N PHE A 148 27.39 -7.90 12.41
CA PHE A 148 26.90 -7.10 11.30
C PHE A 148 27.03 -5.59 11.53
N GLU A 149 27.11 -4.84 10.43
CA GLU A 149 27.12 -3.39 10.45
C GLU A 149 25.68 -2.83 10.42
N THR A 150 25.46 -1.66 11.06
CA THR A 150 24.18 -0.96 11.03
C THR A 150 24.31 0.37 10.29
N ASP A 151 23.44 0.58 9.30
CA ASP A 151 23.31 1.83 8.53
C ASP A 151 21.99 2.52 8.88
N LEU A 152 22.05 3.73 9.45
CA LEU A 152 20.91 4.55 9.79
C LEU A 152 20.65 5.56 8.68
N VAL A 153 19.53 5.43 8.00
CA VAL A 153 19.11 6.32 6.92
C VAL A 153 18.36 7.52 7.49
N GLU A 154 18.82 8.71 7.15
CA GLU A 154 18.17 9.96 7.56
C GLU A 154 16.75 10.10 6.99
N ALA A 155 15.96 11.00 7.62
CA ALA A 155 14.62 11.28 7.18
C ALA A 155 14.59 11.91 5.77
N SER A 156 13.89 11.30 4.84
CA SER A 156 13.50 11.99 3.60
C SER A 156 12.52 13.10 3.93
N ARG A 157 12.76 14.29 3.39
CA ARG A 157 11.94 15.47 3.70
C ARG A 157 11.29 16.02 2.43
N VAL A 158 10.07 16.54 2.60
CA VAL A 158 9.37 17.36 1.60
C VAL A 158 8.95 18.63 2.32
N ASP A 159 9.26 19.79 1.75
CA ASP A 159 9.03 21.11 2.35
C ASP A 159 9.56 21.21 3.80
N GLY A 160 10.75 20.67 4.05
CA GLY A 160 11.40 20.64 5.37
C GLY A 160 10.79 19.63 6.37
N LYS A 161 9.63 19.04 6.09
CA LYS A 161 8.93 18.11 6.97
C LYS A 161 9.34 16.66 6.68
N PRO A 162 9.68 15.83 7.69
CA PRO A 162 10.00 14.42 7.48
C PRO A 162 8.77 13.64 7.02
N VAL A 163 8.94 12.85 5.96
CA VAL A 163 7.85 12.03 5.42
C VAL A 163 7.64 10.79 6.27
N LYS A 164 6.39 10.62 6.74
CA LYS A 164 5.95 9.49 7.58
C LYS A 164 4.60 8.95 7.09
N SER A 165 4.35 7.66 7.30
CA SER A 165 3.06 7.02 6.97
C SER A 165 1.86 7.73 7.64
N THR A 166 2.04 8.32 8.83
CA THR A 166 0.99 9.09 9.51
C THR A 166 0.58 10.32 8.70
N TRP A 167 1.53 11.11 8.22
CA TRP A 167 1.23 12.25 7.38
C TRP A 167 0.47 11.84 6.11
N ILE A 168 0.89 10.75 5.47
CA ILE A 168 0.22 10.25 4.26
C ILE A 168 -1.22 9.81 4.55
N ARG A 169 -1.47 9.17 5.71
CA ARG A 169 -2.84 8.83 6.13
C ARG A 169 -3.69 10.08 6.31
N ASP A 170 -3.16 11.09 6.98
CA ASP A 170 -3.86 12.35 7.19
C ASP A 170 -4.25 13.02 5.87
N GLU A 171 -3.36 12.99 4.84
CA GLU A 171 -3.68 13.54 3.52
C GLU A 171 -4.79 12.75 2.81
N ILE A 172 -4.73 11.42 2.83
CA ILE A 172 -5.77 10.57 2.24
C ILE A 172 -7.12 10.77 2.97
N GLU A 173 -7.11 10.86 4.29
CA GLU A 173 -8.31 11.09 5.11
C GLU A 173 -8.94 12.47 4.88
N ARG A 174 -8.17 13.46 4.46
CA ARG A 174 -8.69 14.77 4.01
C ARG A 174 -9.11 14.77 2.53
N GLY A 175 -8.79 13.71 1.78
CA GLY A 175 -9.04 13.62 0.36
C GLY A 175 -7.95 14.23 -0.53
N GLU A 176 -6.83 14.65 0.07
CA GLU A 176 -5.68 15.23 -0.64
C GLU A 176 -4.80 14.11 -1.25
N VAL A 177 -5.45 13.28 -2.08
CA VAL A 177 -4.83 12.10 -2.68
C VAL A 177 -3.67 12.45 -3.63
N GLY A 178 -3.69 13.65 -4.22
CA GLY A 178 -2.58 14.15 -5.05
C GLY A 178 -1.31 14.37 -4.23
N GLN A 179 -1.43 14.99 -3.05
CA GLN A 179 -0.31 15.20 -2.14
C GLN A 179 0.21 13.87 -1.57
N ALA A 180 -0.71 12.97 -1.21
CA ALA A 180 -0.33 11.61 -0.82
C ALA A 180 0.45 10.89 -1.93
N ALA A 181 0.08 11.07 -3.21
CA ALA A 181 0.77 10.47 -4.34
C ALA A 181 2.22 10.96 -4.51
N GLU A 182 2.50 12.24 -4.25
CA GLU A 182 3.86 12.79 -4.25
C GLU A 182 4.74 12.13 -3.20
N LEU A 183 4.21 11.94 -1.98
CA LEU A 183 4.92 11.31 -0.87
C LEU A 183 5.13 9.80 -1.09
N LEU A 184 4.16 9.14 -1.73
CA LEU A 184 4.19 7.71 -2.06
C LEU A 184 4.99 7.41 -3.34
N ARG A 185 5.19 8.40 -4.22
CA ARG A 185 5.67 8.24 -5.60
C ARG A 185 4.82 7.24 -6.42
N ARG A 186 3.55 7.18 -6.11
CA ARG A 186 2.48 6.47 -6.81
C ARG A 186 1.13 6.94 -6.33
N TYR A 187 0.10 6.69 -7.11
CA TYR A 187 -1.26 6.95 -6.66
C TYR A 187 -1.67 5.98 -5.54
N HIS A 188 -2.43 6.50 -4.57
CA HIS A 188 -3.14 5.64 -3.63
C HIS A 188 -4.20 4.86 -4.38
N SER A 189 -4.36 3.57 -4.05
CA SER A 189 -5.28 2.69 -4.77
C SER A 189 -6.06 1.77 -3.84
N LEU A 190 -7.23 1.35 -4.32
CA LEU A 190 -8.09 0.35 -3.69
C LEU A 190 -8.31 -0.80 -4.66
N CYS A 191 -8.07 -2.03 -4.20
CA CYS A 191 -8.35 -3.24 -4.96
C CYS A 191 -9.70 -3.81 -4.53
N GLY A 192 -10.49 -4.28 -5.48
CA GLY A 192 -11.78 -4.91 -5.22
C GLY A 192 -12.31 -5.68 -6.42
N VAL A 193 -13.58 -6.05 -6.34
CA VAL A 193 -14.32 -6.73 -7.39
C VAL A 193 -15.48 -5.86 -7.86
N ILE A 194 -15.70 -5.81 -9.16
CA ILE A 194 -16.82 -5.06 -9.72
C ILE A 194 -18.12 -5.85 -9.53
N GLU A 195 -19.07 -5.26 -8.82
CA GLU A 195 -20.38 -5.82 -8.56
C GLU A 195 -21.51 -5.00 -9.21
N SER A 196 -22.69 -5.60 -9.29
CA SER A 196 -23.89 -4.88 -9.72
C SER A 196 -24.29 -3.88 -8.65
N GLY A 197 -24.44 -2.62 -9.02
CA GLY A 197 -25.09 -1.62 -8.18
C GLY A 197 -26.61 -1.54 -8.44
N GLU A 198 -27.25 -0.60 -7.79
CA GLU A 198 -28.70 -0.31 -7.94
C GLU A 198 -29.07 0.18 -9.35
N GLY A 199 -28.10 0.41 -10.24
CA GLY A 199 -28.34 0.82 -11.61
C GLY A 199 -28.75 2.28 -11.80
N ARG A 200 -28.76 3.09 -10.74
CA ARG A 200 -29.17 4.52 -10.81
C ARG A 200 -28.34 5.31 -11.84
N GLY A 201 -27.05 5.08 -11.89
CA GLY A 201 -26.17 5.71 -12.88
C GLY A 201 -26.55 5.34 -14.33
N ARG A 202 -26.95 4.08 -14.56
CA ARG A 202 -27.36 3.62 -15.90
C ARG A 202 -28.62 4.35 -16.39
N THR A 203 -29.61 4.57 -15.53
CA THR A 203 -30.84 5.30 -15.88
C THR A 203 -30.60 6.78 -16.16
N LEU A 204 -29.50 7.33 -15.64
CA LEU A 204 -29.06 8.72 -15.90
C LEU A 204 -28.07 8.84 -17.09
N GLY A 205 -27.76 7.76 -17.79
CA GLY A 205 -26.81 7.75 -18.89
C GLY A 205 -25.34 7.63 -18.45
N TRP A 206 -25.08 7.43 -17.14
CA TRP A 206 -23.73 7.33 -16.56
C TRP A 206 -23.57 6.00 -15.79
N PRO A 207 -23.37 4.87 -16.48
CA PRO A 207 -23.22 3.58 -15.82
C PRO A 207 -21.99 3.57 -14.89
N THR A 208 -22.16 3.12 -13.65
CA THR A 208 -21.12 3.00 -12.65
C THR A 208 -20.82 1.55 -12.31
N ALA A 209 -19.56 1.24 -12.08
CA ALA A 209 -19.09 -0.01 -11.51
C ALA A 209 -18.95 0.16 -9.99
N ASN A 210 -19.71 -0.64 -9.22
CA ASN A 210 -19.54 -0.68 -7.76
C ASN A 210 -18.33 -1.56 -7.44
N VAL A 211 -17.38 -1.02 -6.69
CA VAL A 211 -16.20 -1.76 -6.26
C VAL A 211 -16.43 -2.24 -4.83
N SER A 212 -16.62 -3.53 -4.69
CA SER A 212 -16.86 -4.21 -3.41
C SER A 212 -15.71 -5.14 -3.05
N ALA A 213 -15.85 -5.87 -1.94
CA ALA A 213 -14.82 -6.77 -1.42
C ALA A 213 -13.45 -6.08 -1.35
N LEU A 214 -13.46 -4.81 -0.93
CA LEU A 214 -12.24 -4.04 -0.70
C LEU A 214 -11.43 -4.70 0.41
N GLU A 215 -10.10 -4.62 0.28
CA GLU A 215 -9.17 -5.17 1.27
C GLU A 215 -9.45 -4.60 2.66
N GLU A 216 -9.60 -5.49 3.64
CA GLU A 216 -9.88 -5.11 5.02
C GLU A 216 -8.78 -4.21 5.59
N GLY A 217 -9.18 -3.17 6.32
CA GLY A 217 -8.24 -2.21 6.90
C GLY A 217 -7.55 -1.27 5.91
N LYS A 218 -7.76 -1.42 4.61
CA LYS A 218 -7.22 -0.49 3.62
C LYS A 218 -7.87 0.88 3.73
N LEU A 219 -7.04 1.93 3.83
CA LEU A 219 -7.50 3.30 3.99
C LEU A 219 -8.26 3.77 2.76
N LYS A 220 -9.50 4.22 2.94
CA LYS A 220 -10.31 4.87 1.90
C LYS A 220 -10.10 6.39 1.98
N PRO A 221 -10.07 7.10 0.84
CA PRO A 221 -10.07 8.57 0.86
C PRO A 221 -11.34 9.15 1.48
N ALA A 222 -11.29 10.42 1.85
CA ALA A 222 -12.48 11.16 2.29
C ALA A 222 -13.66 11.03 1.31
N LEU A 223 -14.88 11.22 1.81
CA LEU A 223 -16.08 11.26 0.95
C LEU A 223 -15.94 12.35 -0.11
N GLY A 224 -16.28 12.03 -1.36
CA GLY A 224 -16.18 12.96 -2.46
C GLY A 224 -16.04 12.30 -3.81
N VAL A 225 -15.89 13.12 -4.84
CA VAL A 225 -15.67 12.68 -6.23
C VAL A 225 -14.23 12.94 -6.62
N TYR A 226 -13.62 11.95 -7.25
CA TYR A 226 -12.20 11.94 -7.61
C TYR A 226 -12.01 11.65 -9.10
N ALA A 227 -11.00 12.28 -9.68
CA ALA A 227 -10.42 11.78 -10.92
C ALA A 227 -9.57 10.55 -10.60
N GLY A 228 -9.75 9.48 -11.36
CA GLY A 228 -9.06 8.22 -11.13
C GLY A 228 -8.82 7.44 -12.39
N LEU A 229 -8.15 6.30 -12.20
CA LEU A 229 -7.98 5.26 -13.21
C LEU A 229 -8.45 3.94 -12.63
N ALA A 230 -9.20 3.17 -13.40
CA ALA A 230 -9.56 1.81 -13.06
C ALA A 230 -8.73 0.84 -13.90
N GLU A 231 -7.94 -0.02 -13.26
CA GLU A 231 -7.21 -1.10 -13.91
C GLU A 231 -8.08 -2.35 -13.92
N ILE A 232 -8.40 -2.88 -15.11
CA ILE A 232 -9.24 -4.06 -15.29
C ILE A 232 -8.58 -4.96 -16.32
N GLY A 233 -8.19 -6.16 -15.93
CA GLY A 233 -7.53 -7.11 -16.82
C GLY A 233 -6.16 -6.65 -17.37
N GLY A 234 -5.55 -5.67 -16.71
CA GLY A 234 -4.27 -5.06 -17.11
C GLY A 234 -4.41 -3.79 -17.97
N ASP A 235 -5.63 -3.42 -18.36
CA ASP A 235 -5.91 -2.18 -19.06
C ASP A 235 -6.31 -1.07 -18.10
N LEU A 236 -5.82 0.15 -18.33
CA LEU A 236 -6.12 1.33 -17.55
C LEU A 236 -7.21 2.16 -18.22
N HIS A 237 -8.31 2.38 -17.52
CA HIS A 237 -9.46 3.15 -17.98
C HIS A 237 -9.61 4.42 -17.16
N PRO A 238 -9.70 5.62 -17.77
CA PRO A 238 -10.08 6.84 -17.07
C PRO A 238 -11.41 6.66 -16.33
N ALA A 239 -11.49 7.19 -15.12
CA ALA A 239 -12.69 7.06 -14.30
C ALA A 239 -13.00 8.32 -13.49
N ALA A 240 -14.30 8.62 -13.33
CA ALA A 240 -14.79 9.47 -12.27
C ALA A 240 -15.22 8.56 -11.11
N VAL A 241 -14.57 8.73 -9.96
CA VAL A 241 -14.73 7.83 -8.81
C VAL A 241 -15.47 8.55 -7.69
N ASN A 242 -16.59 7.99 -7.24
CA ASN A 242 -17.31 8.47 -6.07
C ASN A 242 -16.97 7.61 -4.85
N VAL A 243 -16.54 8.25 -3.77
CA VAL A 243 -16.42 7.67 -2.43
C VAL A 243 -17.56 8.26 -1.61
N GLY A 244 -18.57 7.48 -1.29
CA GLY A 244 -19.78 7.97 -0.68
C GLY A 244 -20.40 6.99 0.32
N VAL A 245 -21.38 7.45 1.09
CA VAL A 245 -22.17 6.62 2.01
C VAL A 245 -23.50 6.24 1.35
N ARG A 246 -23.85 4.96 1.36
CA ARG A 246 -25.17 4.53 0.88
C ARG A 246 -26.26 4.98 1.88
N PRO A 247 -27.32 5.68 1.43
CA PRO A 247 -28.32 6.23 2.34
C PRO A 247 -29.16 5.18 3.09
N THR A 248 -29.06 3.91 2.72
CA THR A 248 -29.89 2.80 3.26
C THR A 248 -29.26 2.05 4.44
N PHE A 249 -28.07 2.42 4.89
CA PHE A 249 -27.38 1.74 6.00
C PHE A 249 -27.23 2.64 7.23
N SER A 250 -27.37 2.02 8.42
CA SER A 250 -27.23 2.63 9.75
C SER A 250 -25.99 3.49 9.95
N GLU A 251 -26.03 4.38 10.93
CA GLU A 251 -24.86 5.15 11.40
C GLU A 251 -23.63 4.25 11.58
N GLY A 252 -22.54 4.56 10.86
CA GLY A 252 -21.31 3.78 10.88
C GLY A 252 -21.05 2.89 9.64
N ALA A 253 -21.91 2.99 8.60
CA ALA A 253 -21.68 2.24 7.35
C ALA A 253 -20.35 2.64 6.67
N GLU A 254 -19.59 1.63 6.25
CA GLU A 254 -18.35 1.82 5.50
C GLU A 254 -18.60 2.53 4.17
N PRO A 255 -17.75 3.53 3.79
CA PRO A 255 -17.89 4.20 2.51
C PRO A 255 -17.85 3.22 1.33
N SER A 256 -18.78 3.37 0.38
CA SER A 256 -18.78 2.66 -0.90
C SER A 256 -17.88 3.36 -1.91
N VAL A 257 -17.34 2.61 -2.87
CA VAL A 257 -16.56 3.12 -3.98
C VAL A 257 -17.27 2.77 -5.28
N GLU A 258 -17.62 3.78 -6.06
CA GLU A 258 -18.27 3.64 -7.35
C GLU A 258 -17.43 4.33 -8.43
N ALA A 259 -17.11 3.64 -9.53
CA ALA A 259 -16.33 4.17 -10.61
C ALA A 259 -17.18 4.24 -11.91
N HIS A 260 -17.36 5.42 -12.47
CA HIS A 260 -17.80 5.58 -13.85
C HIS A 260 -16.60 5.49 -14.79
N LEU A 261 -16.54 4.42 -15.60
CA LEU A 261 -15.47 4.21 -16.58
C LEU A 261 -15.75 5.09 -17.80
N ILE A 262 -14.81 5.98 -18.12
CA ILE A 262 -15.01 6.98 -19.17
C ILE A 262 -14.59 6.43 -20.53
N GLY A 263 -15.50 6.49 -21.51
CA GLY A 263 -15.25 6.04 -22.89
C GLY A 263 -15.11 4.53 -23.06
N VAL A 264 -15.62 3.75 -22.09
CA VAL A 264 -15.56 2.29 -22.14
C VAL A 264 -16.94 1.70 -21.94
N GLU A 265 -17.36 0.84 -22.84
CA GLU A 265 -18.58 0.06 -22.75
C GLU A 265 -18.27 -1.41 -22.53
N GLY A 266 -19.03 -2.10 -21.71
CA GLY A 266 -18.85 -3.53 -21.48
C GLY A 266 -19.43 -4.01 -20.17
N ASN A 267 -19.42 -5.33 -20.00
CA ASN A 267 -19.79 -5.97 -18.76
C ASN A 267 -18.51 -6.39 -18.01
N PHE A 268 -18.20 -5.65 -16.96
CA PHE A 268 -17.02 -5.89 -16.09
C PHE A 268 -17.39 -6.60 -14.78
N ARG A 269 -18.64 -7.00 -14.59
CA ARG A 269 -19.11 -7.67 -13.37
C ARG A 269 -18.28 -8.92 -13.07
N GLY A 270 -17.90 -9.08 -11.81
CA GLY A 270 -17.08 -10.19 -11.32
C GLY A 270 -15.59 -10.04 -11.63
N ARG A 271 -15.18 -9.00 -12.36
CA ARG A 271 -13.76 -8.76 -12.61
C ARG A 271 -13.10 -8.05 -11.44
N ARG A 272 -11.86 -8.42 -11.13
CA ARG A 272 -11.00 -7.64 -10.22
C ARG A 272 -10.65 -6.32 -10.86
N THR A 273 -10.63 -5.28 -10.06
CA THR A 273 -10.21 -3.94 -10.45
C THR A 273 -9.32 -3.32 -9.39
N VAL A 274 -8.41 -2.45 -9.83
CA VAL A 274 -7.66 -1.55 -8.95
C VAL A 274 -8.04 -0.13 -9.32
N VAL A 275 -8.61 0.60 -8.37
CA VAL A 275 -8.99 2.00 -8.54
C VAL A 275 -7.88 2.88 -7.98
N HIS A 276 -7.22 3.65 -8.85
CA HIS A 276 -6.19 4.62 -8.51
C HIS A 276 -6.80 6.02 -8.38
N PHE A 277 -6.51 6.71 -7.27
CA PHE A 277 -7.02 8.05 -7.00
C PHE A 277 -5.97 9.10 -7.38
N LEU A 278 -6.28 9.93 -8.38
CA LEU A 278 -5.36 10.93 -8.91
C LEU A 278 -5.49 12.28 -8.21
N SER A 279 -6.72 12.81 -8.15
CA SER A 279 -7.01 14.08 -7.49
C SER A 279 -8.48 14.18 -7.10
N ARG A 280 -8.76 14.93 -6.04
CA ARG A 280 -10.14 15.27 -5.66
C ARG A 280 -10.73 16.27 -6.64
N ILE A 281 -11.97 16.07 -7.05
CA ILE A 281 -12.72 16.97 -7.92
C ILE A 281 -13.63 17.87 -7.08
N ARG A 282 -14.37 17.27 -6.11
CA ARG A 282 -15.29 17.97 -5.22
C ARG A 282 -15.72 17.09 -4.03
N ASP A 283 -16.37 17.72 -3.08
CA ASP A 283 -17.06 17.04 -1.98
C ASP A 283 -18.31 16.31 -2.44
N GLU A 284 -18.74 15.32 -1.68
CA GLU A 284 -20.04 14.70 -1.85
C GLU A 284 -21.15 15.71 -1.49
N ARG A 285 -22.24 15.71 -2.24
CA ARG A 285 -23.40 16.53 -1.95
C ARG A 285 -24.70 15.84 -2.38
N ALA A 286 -25.80 16.17 -1.73
CA ALA A 286 -27.12 15.78 -2.17
C ALA A 286 -27.58 16.66 -3.35
N PHE A 287 -28.45 16.12 -4.19
CA PHE A 287 -29.03 16.79 -5.35
C PHE A 287 -30.55 16.84 -5.22
N SER A 288 -31.14 17.94 -5.66
CA SER A 288 -32.59 18.18 -5.58
C SER A 288 -33.38 17.42 -6.67
N SER A 289 -32.73 17.04 -7.76
CA SER A 289 -33.34 16.33 -8.88
C SER A 289 -32.37 15.41 -9.62
N ALA A 290 -32.92 14.40 -10.31
CA ALA A 290 -32.16 13.51 -11.18
C ALA A 290 -31.46 14.25 -12.32
N ARG A 291 -32.05 15.34 -12.82
CA ARG A 291 -31.48 16.18 -13.87
C ARG A 291 -30.22 16.91 -13.36
N GLU A 292 -30.30 17.54 -12.21
CA GLU A 292 -29.16 18.22 -11.58
C GLU A 292 -28.00 17.24 -11.34
N LEU A 293 -28.32 16.03 -10.85
CA LEU A 293 -27.33 14.96 -10.66
C LEU A 293 -26.66 14.57 -11.99
N ALA A 294 -27.43 14.35 -13.06
CA ALA A 294 -26.91 13.96 -14.37
C ALA A 294 -25.99 15.04 -14.99
N GLU A 295 -26.39 16.31 -14.92
CA GLU A 295 -25.60 17.46 -15.39
C GLU A 295 -24.28 17.53 -14.61
N ARG A 296 -24.33 17.33 -13.29
CA ARG A 296 -23.12 17.36 -12.45
C ARG A 296 -22.17 16.21 -12.71
N ILE A 297 -22.68 14.98 -12.90
CA ILE A 297 -21.85 13.84 -13.29
C ILE A 297 -21.12 14.15 -14.60
N GLY A 298 -21.79 14.76 -15.58
CA GLY A 298 -21.18 15.18 -16.84
C GLY A 298 -20.01 16.17 -16.65
N GLU A 299 -20.13 17.10 -15.69
CA GLU A 299 -19.02 18.00 -15.32
C GLU A 299 -17.87 17.23 -14.64
N ASP A 300 -18.19 16.34 -13.71
CA ASP A 300 -17.20 15.53 -13.00
C ASP A 300 -16.40 14.65 -13.97
N VAL A 301 -17.07 14.05 -14.96
CA VAL A 301 -16.44 13.26 -16.03
C VAL A 301 -15.48 14.11 -16.86
N ARG A 302 -15.87 15.32 -17.28
CA ARG A 302 -14.99 16.23 -18.02
C ARG A 302 -13.73 16.58 -17.19
N ARG A 303 -13.93 16.96 -15.93
CA ARG A 303 -12.82 17.28 -15.01
C ARG A 303 -11.91 16.07 -14.75
N ALA A 304 -12.50 14.88 -14.61
CA ALA A 304 -11.71 13.65 -14.45
C ALA A 304 -10.80 13.41 -15.67
N MET A 305 -11.34 13.55 -16.89
CA MET A 305 -10.56 13.41 -18.13
C MET A 305 -9.41 14.42 -18.22
N GLU A 306 -9.65 15.69 -17.87
CA GLU A 306 -8.62 16.73 -17.85
C GLU A 306 -7.48 16.36 -16.91
N LYS A 307 -7.81 15.90 -15.70
CA LYS A 307 -6.82 15.48 -14.69
C LYS A 307 -6.05 14.25 -15.14
N VAL A 308 -6.72 13.26 -15.72
CA VAL A 308 -6.06 12.03 -16.22
C VAL A 308 -5.08 12.37 -17.35
N ARG A 309 -5.47 13.20 -18.34
CA ARG A 309 -4.57 13.64 -19.43
C ARG A 309 -3.33 14.36 -18.91
N GLY A 310 -3.47 15.17 -17.84
CA GLY A 310 -2.34 15.83 -17.21
C GLY A 310 -1.42 14.86 -16.46
N ALA A 311 -1.96 13.78 -15.93
CA ALA A 311 -1.24 12.82 -15.10
C ALA A 311 -0.41 11.81 -15.91
N GLU A 312 -0.81 11.46 -17.14
CA GLU A 312 -0.10 10.50 -18.01
C GLU A 312 1.36 10.89 -18.27
N LYS A 313 1.71 12.17 -18.13
CA LYS A 313 3.06 12.68 -18.40
C LYS A 313 4.04 12.55 -17.23
N ASN A 314 3.57 12.39 -16.00
CA ASN A 314 4.39 12.56 -14.79
C ASN A 314 4.51 11.34 -13.87
N PHE A 315 3.67 10.29 -14.05
CA PHE A 315 3.72 9.10 -13.22
C PHE A 315 3.93 7.86 -14.07
N ILE A 316 5.03 7.17 -13.83
CA ILE A 316 5.23 5.80 -14.32
C ILE A 316 4.16 4.95 -13.64
N PHE A 317 3.09 4.64 -14.36
CA PHE A 317 2.08 3.70 -13.92
C PHE A 317 2.74 2.39 -13.55
N THR A 318 2.78 2.10 -12.28
CA THR A 318 3.41 0.90 -11.73
C THR A 318 2.62 -0.38 -12.02
N GLY A 319 1.48 -0.28 -12.73
CA GLY A 319 0.58 -1.39 -13.08
C GLY A 319 1.03 -2.26 -14.25
N ARG A 320 1.59 -1.69 -15.30
CA ARG A 320 1.85 -2.42 -16.57
C ARG A 320 2.84 -3.59 -16.51
N ALA A 321 3.66 -3.70 -15.46
CA ALA A 321 4.64 -4.78 -15.35
C ALA A 321 4.25 -5.90 -14.35
N ALA A 322 3.22 -5.72 -13.53
CA ALA A 322 2.88 -6.66 -12.46
C ALA A 322 1.83 -7.71 -12.86
N SER A 323 1.00 -7.42 -13.87
CA SER A 323 -0.09 -8.32 -14.27
C SER A 323 0.37 -9.55 -15.06
N GLY A 324 1.60 -9.58 -15.58
CA GLY A 324 2.06 -10.66 -16.47
C GLY A 324 2.66 -11.86 -15.77
N THR A 325 3.26 -11.74 -14.60
CA THR A 325 4.11 -12.83 -14.08
C THR A 325 3.75 -13.31 -12.68
N PHE A 326 3.19 -12.46 -11.82
CA PHE A 326 2.87 -12.85 -10.44
C PHE A 326 1.50 -13.54 -10.27
N LEU A 327 0.58 -13.33 -11.21
CA LEU A 327 -0.77 -13.90 -11.17
C LEU A 327 -0.93 -15.21 -11.94
N ARG A 328 0.13 -15.74 -12.60
CA ARG A 328 0.07 -17.03 -13.32
C ARG A 328 0.46 -18.24 -12.49
N ASN A 329 1.11 -18.08 -11.34
CA ASN A 329 1.53 -19.22 -10.50
C ASN A 329 1.13 -18.99 -9.03
N GLY A 330 -0.13 -19.00 -8.73
CA GLY A 330 -0.58 -18.93 -7.35
C GLY A 330 -2.04 -18.56 -7.26
N GLU A 331 -2.80 -19.46 -6.74
CA GLU A 331 -4.21 -19.30 -6.44
C GLU A 331 -4.49 -17.98 -5.69
N SER A 332 -5.47 -17.27 -6.18
CA SER A 332 -6.15 -16.13 -5.59
C SER A 332 -6.20 -16.16 -4.06
N THR A 333 -5.45 -15.30 -3.40
CA THR A 333 -5.69 -14.95 -2.01
C THR A 333 -6.10 -13.48 -1.86
N CYS A 334 -7.16 -13.10 -2.53
CA CYS A 334 -8.06 -12.09 -1.98
C CYS A 334 -8.94 -12.86 -1.00
N GLY A 335 -8.83 -12.59 0.30
CA GLY A 335 -9.40 -13.40 1.36
C GLY A 335 -10.80 -13.89 1.04
N ARG A 336 -10.96 -15.22 0.93
CA ARG A 336 -12.27 -15.85 1.07
C ARG A 336 -12.65 -15.70 2.54
N GLY A 337 -13.50 -14.70 2.83
CA GLY A 337 -14.27 -14.72 4.05
C GLY A 337 -14.98 -16.06 4.10
N LYS A 338 -14.67 -16.90 5.06
CA LYS A 338 -15.48 -18.07 5.41
C LYS A 338 -16.79 -17.53 5.98
N VAL A 339 -17.90 -17.95 5.37
CA VAL A 339 -19.25 -18.00 5.96
C VAL A 339 -19.21 -18.92 7.16
#